data_1c02851dee073334191886933b777f2e
#
_entry.id   1c02851dee073334191886933b777f2e
#
_cell.length_a   1.000
_cell.length_b   1.000
_cell.length_c   1.000
_cell.angle_alpha   90.00
_cell.angle_beta   90.00
_cell.angle_gamma   90.00
#
_symmetry.space_group_name_H-M   'P 1'
#
loop_
_entity.id
_entity.type
_entity.pdbx_description
1 polymer ?
#
loop_
_entity_poly.entity_id
_entity_poly.type
_entity_poly.pdbx_seq_one_letter_code
_entity_poly.pdbx_strand_id
1 'polypeptide(L)'
;VEWGLLEQNTYDSIRQATIKVVRGTVQADILKEDQAQNTCIFSTEFALRMMGDVQQYFIEKGVRNFYSVSISGYHIAEAGANPISQLAFTLANGFTFVEYYLARGMQIDDFAPNLSFFFSNGMDPEYTVIGRVARRIWSVAMRDRYGANERSQKLKYHIQTSGRSLHAQDIQFNDIRTTLQALLAINDNCNSLHTNAYDEAITTPTEESVRRAMAIQLII
;
A
#
# COMPACT_ATOMS: atom_id res chain seq x y z
N VAL A 1 -22.88 -15.30 22.92
CA VAL A 1 -22.70 -14.00 22.29
C VAL A 1 -24.08 -13.38 22.06
N GLU A 2 -24.15 -12.11 21.73
CA GLU A 2 -25.32 -11.22 21.70
C GLU A 2 -26.66 -11.82 21.19
N TRP A 3 -26.60 -12.79 20.28
CA TRP A 3 -27.76 -13.49 19.71
C TRP A 3 -27.99 -14.89 20.28
N GLY A 4 -27.24 -15.31 21.31
CA GLY A 4 -27.39 -16.64 21.93
C GLY A 4 -27.04 -17.84 21.02
N LEU A 5 -26.46 -17.59 19.84
CA LEU A 5 -26.19 -18.62 18.83
C LEU A 5 -24.88 -19.41 19.13
N LEU A 6 -23.97 -18.85 19.90
CA LEU A 6 -22.69 -19.47 20.25
C LEU A 6 -22.35 -19.21 21.72
N GLU A 7 -21.77 -20.21 22.35
CA GLU A 7 -21.10 -20.07 23.64
C GLU A 7 -19.90 -19.12 23.52
N GLN A 8 -19.62 -18.31 24.55
CA GLN A 8 -18.55 -17.31 24.53
C GLN A 8 -17.17 -17.93 24.22
N ASN A 9 -16.84 -19.07 24.84
CA ASN A 9 -15.57 -19.76 24.63
C ASN A 9 -15.42 -20.25 23.17
N THR A 10 -16.49 -20.72 22.56
CA THR A 10 -16.51 -21.15 21.17
C THR A 10 -16.29 -19.96 20.25
N TYR A 11 -16.97 -18.85 20.48
CA TYR A 11 -16.79 -17.61 19.74
C TYR A 11 -15.34 -17.11 19.83
N ASP A 12 -14.77 -17.04 21.02
CA ASP A 12 -13.42 -16.57 21.24
C ASP A 12 -12.37 -17.46 20.55
N SER A 13 -12.59 -18.77 20.57
CA SER A 13 -11.74 -19.74 19.87
C SER A 13 -11.78 -19.54 18.35
N ILE A 14 -12.97 -19.41 17.76
CA ILE A 14 -13.15 -19.15 16.32
C ILE A 14 -12.53 -17.80 15.95
N ARG A 15 -12.79 -16.75 16.73
CA ARG A 15 -12.23 -15.42 16.51
C ARG A 15 -10.70 -15.45 16.50
N GLN A 16 -10.07 -16.09 17.48
CA GLN A 16 -8.61 -16.21 17.55
C GLN A 16 -8.02 -16.96 16.35
N ALA A 17 -8.65 -18.05 15.94
CA ALA A 17 -8.23 -18.80 14.76
C ALA A 17 -8.38 -17.97 13.48
N THR A 18 -9.50 -17.28 13.32
CA THR A 18 -9.79 -16.45 12.13
C THR A 18 -8.83 -15.28 11.99
N ILE A 19 -8.56 -14.53 13.06
CA ILE A 19 -7.66 -13.37 13.04
C ILE A 19 -6.25 -13.76 12.57
N LYS A 20 -5.78 -14.96 12.87
CA LYS A 20 -4.44 -15.44 12.46
C LYS A 20 -4.33 -15.77 10.97
N VAL A 21 -5.43 -16.05 10.30
CA VAL A 21 -5.44 -16.52 8.89
C VAL A 21 -6.07 -15.54 7.92
N VAL A 22 -6.88 -14.59 8.40
CA VAL A 22 -7.54 -13.58 7.57
C VAL A 22 -6.50 -12.75 6.80
N ARG A 23 -6.84 -12.40 5.55
CA ARG A 23 -5.98 -11.60 4.66
C ARG A 23 -6.64 -10.28 4.34
N GLY A 24 -5.84 -9.23 4.27
CA GLY A 24 -6.32 -7.90 3.90
C GLY A 24 -5.29 -6.82 4.21
N THR A 25 -5.72 -5.59 4.07
CA THR A 25 -4.91 -4.40 4.34
C THR A 25 -5.78 -3.34 4.99
N VAL A 26 -5.28 -2.72 6.05
CA VAL A 26 -5.83 -1.46 6.53
C VAL A 26 -5.33 -0.37 5.58
N GLN A 27 -6.22 0.16 4.75
CA GLN A 27 -5.88 1.20 3.77
C GLN A 27 -5.94 2.60 4.41
N ALA A 28 -5.28 2.75 5.53
CA ALA A 28 -5.12 4.02 6.21
C ALA A 28 -3.63 4.38 6.19
N ASP A 29 -3.29 5.45 5.48
CA ASP A 29 -2.00 6.11 5.56
C ASP A 29 -2.25 7.58 5.87
N ILE A 30 -2.25 7.89 7.14
CA ILE A 30 -2.58 9.23 7.64
C ILE A 30 -1.56 10.30 7.22
N LEU A 31 -0.31 9.90 6.96
CA LEU A 31 0.73 10.84 6.54
C LEU A 31 0.49 11.30 5.10
N LYS A 32 0.14 10.39 4.19
CA LYS A 32 -0.17 10.77 2.80
C LYS A 32 -1.49 11.55 2.69
N GLU A 33 -2.45 11.29 3.57
CA GLU A 33 -3.71 12.05 3.58
C GLU A 33 -3.48 13.52 3.90
N ASP A 34 -2.61 13.81 4.85
CA ASP A 34 -2.19 15.18 5.17
C ASP A 34 -1.35 15.79 4.03
N GLN A 35 -0.41 15.02 3.47
CA GLN A 35 0.53 15.49 2.46
C GLN A 35 -0.07 15.70 1.06
N ALA A 36 -1.01 14.85 0.65
CA ALA A 36 -1.43 14.76 -0.75
C ALA A 36 -2.93 14.90 -1.00
N GLN A 37 -3.77 14.65 -0.01
CA GLN A 37 -5.23 14.67 -0.19
C GLN A 37 -5.93 15.77 0.59
N ASN A 38 -5.31 16.31 1.64
CA ASN A 38 -5.88 17.31 2.54
C ASN A 38 -7.28 16.91 3.06
N THR A 39 -7.46 15.62 3.31
CA THR A 39 -8.73 15.01 3.77
C THR A 39 -8.68 14.61 5.24
N CYS A 40 -7.56 14.82 5.92
CA CYS A 40 -7.38 14.46 7.31
C CYS A 40 -8.27 15.30 8.21
N ILE A 41 -9.21 14.65 8.91
CA ILE A 41 -10.11 15.30 9.88
C ILE A 41 -9.56 15.26 11.32
N PHE A 42 -8.46 14.54 11.52
CA PHE A 42 -7.77 14.43 12.81
C PHE A 42 -6.39 15.09 12.75
N SER A 43 -5.85 15.47 13.90
CA SER A 43 -4.45 15.86 13.97
C SER A 43 -3.53 14.69 13.62
N THR A 44 -2.39 14.98 13.01
CA THR A 44 -1.37 13.96 12.66
C THR A 44 -0.93 13.18 13.91
N GLU A 45 -0.83 13.83 15.06
CA GLU A 45 -0.48 13.18 16.34
C GLU A 45 -1.52 12.14 16.75
N PHE A 46 -2.81 12.52 16.73
CA PHE A 46 -3.89 11.57 17.05
C PHE A 46 -3.93 10.41 16.07
N ALA A 47 -3.78 10.69 14.77
CA ALA A 47 -3.81 9.69 13.72
C ALA A 47 -2.64 8.69 13.85
N LEU A 48 -1.42 9.17 14.13
CA LEU A 48 -0.27 8.29 14.43
C LEU A 48 -0.52 7.42 15.67
N ARG A 49 -1.12 7.99 16.72
CA ARG A 49 -1.50 7.23 17.92
C ARG A 49 -2.46 6.10 17.57
N MET A 50 -3.51 6.38 16.81
CA MET A 50 -4.47 5.38 16.34
C MET A 50 -3.79 4.27 15.52
N MET A 51 -2.90 4.63 14.58
CA MET A 51 -2.14 3.64 13.81
C MET A 51 -1.25 2.77 14.71
N GLY A 52 -0.65 3.37 15.74
CA GLY A 52 0.10 2.63 16.75
C GLY A 52 -0.75 1.65 17.55
N ASP A 53 -1.98 2.01 17.90
CA ASP A 53 -2.92 1.12 18.60
C ASP A 53 -3.34 -0.05 17.72
N VAL A 54 -3.59 0.19 16.43
CA VAL A 54 -3.86 -0.87 15.44
C VAL A 54 -2.68 -1.84 15.35
N GLN A 55 -1.46 -1.31 15.25
CA GLN A 55 -0.25 -2.16 15.15
C GLN A 55 -0.03 -2.97 16.44
N GLN A 56 -0.23 -2.37 17.59
CA GLN A 56 -0.13 -3.06 18.88
C GLN A 56 -1.13 -4.23 18.95
N TYR A 57 -2.38 -3.98 18.53
CA TYR A 57 -3.39 -5.03 18.46
C TYR A 57 -2.97 -6.18 17.54
N PHE A 58 -2.37 -5.89 16.40
CA PHE A 58 -1.88 -6.90 15.46
C PHE A 58 -0.82 -7.79 16.09
N ILE A 59 0.12 -7.19 16.82
CA ILE A 59 1.16 -7.94 17.55
C ILE A 59 0.52 -8.84 18.62
N GLU A 60 -0.33 -8.28 19.47
CA GLU A 60 -0.98 -9.02 20.58
C GLU A 60 -1.85 -10.18 20.10
N LYS A 61 -2.50 -10.04 18.95
CA LYS A 61 -3.38 -11.08 18.38
C LYS A 61 -2.65 -12.02 17.41
N GLY A 62 -1.37 -11.78 17.13
CA GLY A 62 -0.57 -12.59 16.21
C GLY A 62 -1.09 -12.55 14.79
N VAL A 63 -1.56 -11.38 14.32
CA VAL A 63 -2.04 -11.15 12.95
C VAL A 63 -0.86 -11.21 11.98
N ARG A 64 -0.89 -12.13 11.01
CA ARG A 64 0.26 -12.40 10.13
C ARG A 64 0.03 -12.07 8.66
N ASN A 65 -1.20 -12.20 8.20
CA ASN A 65 -1.54 -12.12 6.78
C ASN A 65 -2.32 -10.84 6.44
N PHE A 66 -2.35 -9.91 7.36
CA PHE A 66 -3.04 -8.64 7.21
C PHE A 66 -2.04 -7.50 7.37
N TYR A 67 -2.02 -6.57 6.42
CA TYR A 67 -1.16 -5.39 6.50
C TYR A 67 -1.82 -4.33 7.38
N SER A 68 -1.05 -3.77 8.30
CA SER A 68 -1.54 -2.76 9.27
C SER A 68 -1.64 -1.37 8.66
N VAL A 69 -0.92 -1.12 7.58
CA VAL A 69 -0.91 0.14 6.85
C VAL A 69 -0.53 -0.11 5.40
N SER A 70 -1.06 0.70 4.49
CA SER A 70 -0.60 0.81 3.10
C SER A 70 0.08 2.17 2.91
N ILE A 71 1.40 2.20 3.07
CA ILE A 71 2.22 3.42 2.97
C ILE A 71 2.23 3.86 1.50
N SER A 72 1.53 4.95 1.20
CA SER A 72 1.10 5.26 -0.15
C SER A 72 1.85 6.43 -0.77
N GLY A 73 2.64 6.12 -1.80
CA GLY A 73 3.19 7.09 -2.75
C GLY A 73 2.25 7.41 -3.92
N TYR A 74 1.26 6.56 -4.18
CA TYR A 74 0.31 6.76 -5.28
C TYR A 74 -0.33 8.16 -5.25
N HIS A 75 -0.92 8.53 -4.12
CA HIS A 75 -1.59 9.82 -3.96
C HIS A 75 -0.62 11.00 -4.05
N ILE A 76 0.62 10.83 -3.57
CA ILE A 76 1.69 11.83 -3.68
C ILE A 76 2.05 12.07 -5.16
N ALA A 77 2.13 10.99 -5.95
CA ALA A 77 2.36 11.09 -7.40
C ALA A 77 1.16 11.74 -8.13
N GLU A 78 -0.06 11.36 -7.77
CA GLU A 78 -1.28 11.95 -8.35
C GLU A 78 -1.41 13.45 -8.00
N ALA A 79 -0.91 13.87 -6.83
CA ALA A 79 -0.81 15.28 -6.44
C ALA A 79 0.30 16.05 -7.18
N GLY A 80 1.12 15.39 -8.00
CA GLY A 80 2.08 16.05 -8.87
C GLY A 80 3.56 15.69 -8.65
N ALA A 81 3.89 14.82 -7.71
CA ALA A 81 5.27 14.41 -7.50
C ALA A 81 5.81 13.63 -8.69
N ASN A 82 7.09 13.86 -9.02
CA ASN A 82 7.82 13.02 -9.96
C ASN A 82 8.21 11.68 -9.31
N PRO A 83 8.71 10.68 -10.08
CA PRO A 83 9.04 9.36 -9.55
C PRO A 83 10.02 9.38 -8.38
N ILE A 84 11.03 10.23 -8.45
CA ILE A 84 12.06 10.35 -7.40
C ILE A 84 11.46 10.90 -6.12
N SER A 85 10.67 11.98 -6.21
CA SER A 85 9.99 12.59 -5.07
C SER A 85 8.92 11.65 -4.49
N GLN A 86 8.18 10.94 -5.33
CA GLN A 86 7.24 9.91 -4.88
C GLN A 86 7.95 8.87 -3.99
N LEU A 87 9.04 8.31 -4.48
CA LEU A 87 9.81 7.30 -3.75
C LEU A 87 10.36 7.85 -2.45
N ALA A 88 10.96 9.04 -2.48
CA ALA A 88 11.59 9.66 -1.32
C ALA A 88 10.56 9.91 -0.20
N PHE A 89 9.42 10.52 -0.52
CA PHE A 89 8.37 10.80 0.47
C PHE A 89 7.71 9.53 1.00
N THR A 90 7.48 8.55 0.13
CA THR A 90 6.90 7.28 0.56
C THR A 90 7.81 6.52 1.53
N LEU A 91 9.10 6.45 1.24
CA LEU A 91 10.06 5.82 2.16
C LEU A 91 10.23 6.63 3.45
N ALA A 92 10.23 7.97 3.38
CA ALA A 92 10.24 8.81 4.57
C ALA A 92 9.03 8.55 5.48
N ASN A 93 7.83 8.42 4.90
CA ASN A 93 6.64 8.03 5.65
C ASN A 93 6.79 6.63 6.26
N GLY A 94 7.35 5.67 5.51
CA GLY A 94 7.64 4.33 6.02
C GLY A 94 8.57 4.36 7.22
N PHE A 95 9.65 5.11 7.16
CA PHE A 95 10.57 5.26 8.29
C PHE A 95 9.93 6.02 9.47
N THR A 96 9.03 6.97 9.21
CA THR A 96 8.27 7.65 10.27
C THR A 96 7.41 6.65 11.06
N PHE A 97 6.70 5.73 10.38
CA PHE A 97 5.96 4.67 11.07
C PHE A 97 6.90 3.75 11.86
N VAL A 98 8.03 3.35 11.30
CA VAL A 98 9.03 2.51 12.01
C VAL A 98 9.50 3.19 13.28
N GLU A 99 9.98 4.43 13.20
CA GLU A 99 10.47 5.19 14.35
C GLU A 99 9.36 5.39 15.41
N TYR A 100 8.14 5.68 14.98
CA TYR A 100 7.01 5.85 15.88
C TYR A 100 6.67 4.57 16.64
N TYR A 101 6.65 3.42 15.96
CA TYR A 101 6.35 2.14 16.61
C TYR A 101 7.47 1.70 17.54
N LEU A 102 8.73 1.91 17.16
CA LEU A 102 9.88 1.68 18.05
C LEU A 102 9.83 2.57 19.29
N ALA A 103 9.48 3.86 19.14
CA ALA A 103 9.32 4.77 20.27
C ALA A 103 8.19 4.35 21.24
N ARG A 104 7.21 3.58 20.77
CA ARG A 104 6.18 2.96 21.60
C ARG A 104 6.62 1.65 22.27
N GLY A 105 7.86 1.23 22.07
CA GLY A 105 8.43 0.00 22.66
C GLY A 105 8.17 -1.28 21.88
N MET A 106 7.61 -1.22 20.67
CA MET A 106 7.43 -2.38 19.80
C MET A 106 8.78 -2.86 19.25
N GLN A 107 8.92 -4.16 19.02
CA GLN A 107 10.12 -4.71 18.38
C GLN A 107 9.97 -4.68 16.87
N ILE A 108 11.06 -4.35 16.15
CA ILE A 108 11.05 -4.18 14.69
C ILE A 108 10.50 -5.40 13.95
N ASP A 109 10.85 -6.60 14.39
CA ASP A 109 10.47 -7.85 13.72
C ASP A 109 9.02 -8.29 13.99
N ASP A 110 8.37 -7.70 14.99
CA ASP A 110 6.97 -7.97 15.29
C ASP A 110 6.00 -7.20 14.39
N PHE A 111 6.42 -6.02 13.86
CA PHE A 111 5.53 -5.18 13.06
C PHE A 111 5.97 -4.99 11.61
N ALA A 112 7.28 -4.94 11.32
CA ALA A 112 7.76 -4.63 9.96
C ALA A 112 7.17 -5.55 8.88
N PRO A 113 6.95 -6.85 9.11
CA PRO A 113 6.29 -7.72 8.15
C PRO A 113 4.83 -7.35 7.81
N ASN A 114 4.17 -6.55 8.66
CA ASN A 114 2.80 -6.06 8.44
C ASN A 114 2.74 -4.73 7.67
N LEU A 115 3.90 -4.11 7.38
CA LEU A 115 3.97 -2.91 6.56
C LEU A 115 3.89 -3.28 5.08
N SER A 116 3.11 -2.53 4.32
CA SER A 116 3.08 -2.60 2.86
C SER A 116 3.19 -1.22 2.26
N PHE A 117 3.59 -1.17 1.00
CA PHE A 117 3.79 0.07 0.26
C PHE A 117 2.89 0.11 -0.97
N PHE A 118 2.61 1.29 -1.46
CA PHE A 118 1.77 1.51 -2.61
C PHE A 118 2.34 2.62 -3.48
N PHE A 119 2.68 2.29 -4.73
CA PHE A 119 3.24 3.25 -5.68
C PHE A 119 2.35 3.42 -6.92
N SER A 120 2.46 4.59 -7.55
CA SER A 120 1.96 4.85 -8.88
C SER A 120 3.02 4.50 -9.91
N ASN A 121 2.62 3.92 -11.05
CA ASN A 121 3.43 3.83 -12.24
C ASN A 121 2.85 4.72 -13.34
N GLY A 122 3.64 5.70 -13.77
CA GLY A 122 3.35 6.54 -14.93
C GLY A 122 4.13 6.07 -16.17
N MET A 123 4.43 7.03 -17.07
CA MET A 123 5.12 6.77 -18.34
C MET A 123 6.61 7.13 -18.29
N ASP A 124 7.09 7.76 -17.21
CA ASP A 124 8.49 8.16 -17.08
C ASP A 124 9.41 6.93 -16.94
N PRO A 125 10.64 6.98 -17.51
CA PRO A 125 11.56 5.84 -17.50
C PRO A 125 11.92 5.33 -16.10
N GLU A 126 11.92 6.21 -15.10
CA GLU A 126 12.25 5.91 -13.71
C GLU A 126 11.31 4.88 -13.10
N TYR A 127 10.08 4.80 -13.61
CA TYR A 127 9.12 3.78 -13.14
C TYR A 127 9.54 2.34 -13.45
N THR A 128 10.50 2.14 -14.36
CA THR A 128 11.04 0.81 -14.65
C THR A 128 11.84 0.20 -13.50
N VAL A 129 12.25 1.01 -12.53
CA VAL A 129 13.14 0.60 -11.43
C VAL A 129 12.69 1.06 -10.04
N ILE A 130 11.55 1.76 -9.93
CA ILE A 130 11.12 2.36 -8.66
C ILE A 130 11.03 1.32 -7.52
N GLY A 131 10.47 0.16 -7.79
CA GLY A 131 10.34 -0.91 -6.81
C GLY A 131 11.67 -1.54 -6.40
N ARG A 132 12.58 -1.73 -7.37
CA ARG A 132 13.94 -2.26 -7.08
C ARG A 132 14.72 -1.29 -6.21
N VAL A 133 14.65 0.00 -6.51
CA VAL A 133 15.32 1.04 -5.71
C VAL A 133 14.68 1.11 -4.32
N ALA A 134 13.35 1.10 -4.22
CA ALA A 134 12.64 1.07 -2.94
C ALA A 134 13.09 -0.11 -2.08
N ARG A 135 13.10 -1.33 -2.63
CA ARG A 135 13.53 -2.54 -1.93
C ARG A 135 14.97 -2.46 -1.44
N ARG A 136 15.86 -1.93 -2.28
CA ARG A 136 17.28 -1.77 -1.92
C ARG A 136 17.46 -0.80 -0.76
N ILE A 137 16.86 0.39 -0.84
CA ILE A 137 16.98 1.40 0.23
C ILE A 137 16.37 0.86 1.52
N TRP A 138 15.17 0.28 1.44
CA TRP A 138 14.49 -0.28 2.59
C TRP A 138 15.31 -1.40 3.27
N SER A 139 15.76 -2.38 2.50
CA SER A 139 16.50 -3.51 3.07
C SER A 139 17.82 -3.09 3.73
N VAL A 140 18.55 -2.14 3.15
CA VAL A 140 19.78 -1.60 3.74
C VAL A 140 19.47 -0.86 5.05
N ALA A 141 18.48 0.03 5.05
CA ALA A 141 18.09 0.77 6.25
C ALA A 141 17.60 -0.17 7.36
N MET A 142 16.72 -1.12 7.02
CA MET A 142 16.18 -2.08 8.00
C MET A 142 17.27 -2.94 8.62
N ARG A 143 18.23 -3.38 7.83
CA ARG A 143 19.38 -4.15 8.31
C ARG A 143 20.32 -3.32 9.16
N ASP A 144 20.81 -2.21 8.60
CA ASP A 144 21.99 -1.50 9.15
C ASP A 144 21.59 -0.51 10.25
N ARG A 145 20.40 0.07 10.20
CA ARG A 145 19.92 1.04 11.19
C ARG A 145 19.06 0.40 12.29
N TYR A 146 18.20 -0.56 11.91
CA TYR A 146 17.20 -1.12 12.83
C TYR A 146 17.52 -2.54 13.27
N GLY A 147 18.53 -3.21 12.72
CA GLY A 147 18.92 -4.57 13.08
C GLY A 147 17.85 -5.62 12.75
N ALA A 148 16.99 -5.33 11.79
CA ALA A 148 15.86 -6.18 11.42
C ALA A 148 16.32 -7.49 10.75
N ASN A 149 15.56 -8.57 10.97
CA ASN A 149 15.80 -9.86 10.33
C ASN A 149 15.47 -9.84 8.83
N GLU A 150 15.84 -10.90 8.10
CA GLU A 150 15.64 -11.00 6.64
C GLU A 150 14.18 -10.83 6.20
N ARG A 151 13.21 -11.26 6.99
CA ARG A 151 11.79 -11.12 6.67
C ARG A 151 11.35 -9.65 6.74
N SER A 152 11.80 -8.94 7.75
CA SER A 152 11.49 -7.52 7.98
C SER A 152 12.20 -6.59 6.99
N GLN A 153 13.31 -7.03 6.38
CA GLN A 153 14.02 -6.30 5.33
C GLN A 153 13.29 -6.33 3.98
N LYS A 154 12.26 -7.16 3.81
CA LYS A 154 11.54 -7.32 2.53
C LYS A 154 10.45 -6.28 2.39
N LEU A 155 10.64 -5.30 1.52
CA LEU A 155 9.61 -4.36 1.12
C LEU A 155 8.63 -5.02 0.14
N LYS A 156 7.34 -4.98 0.47
CA LYS A 156 6.24 -5.45 -0.37
C LYS A 156 5.45 -4.24 -0.85
N TYR A 157 5.10 -4.22 -2.12
CA TYR A 157 4.38 -3.08 -2.66
C TYR A 157 3.34 -3.48 -3.71
N HIS A 158 2.27 -2.72 -3.69
CA HIS A 158 1.23 -2.69 -4.71
C HIS A 158 1.56 -1.58 -5.72
N ILE A 159 1.25 -1.79 -6.98
CA ILE A 159 1.26 -0.75 -8.02
C ILE A 159 -0.16 -0.51 -8.50
N GLN A 160 -0.51 0.76 -8.65
CA GLN A 160 -1.62 1.20 -9.50
C GLN A 160 -1.05 2.02 -10.65
N THR A 161 -1.54 1.77 -11.85
CA THR A 161 -1.22 2.61 -13.02
C THR A 161 -1.68 4.05 -12.77
N SER A 162 -0.93 5.04 -13.26
CA SER A 162 -1.19 6.44 -12.96
C SER A 162 -2.52 6.94 -13.56
N GLY A 163 -3.42 7.42 -12.70
CA GLY A 163 -4.64 8.11 -13.12
C GLY A 163 -4.33 9.43 -13.82
N ARG A 164 -3.31 10.14 -13.36
CA ARG A 164 -2.87 11.43 -13.92
C ARG A 164 -2.34 11.31 -15.36
N SER A 165 -1.93 10.13 -15.80
CA SER A 165 -1.51 9.87 -17.17
C SER A 165 -2.66 9.66 -18.15
N LEU A 166 -3.89 9.50 -17.66
CA LEU A 166 -5.06 9.32 -18.50
C LEU A 166 -5.51 10.65 -19.12
N HIS A 167 -5.90 10.60 -20.39
CA HIS A 167 -6.36 11.76 -21.14
C HIS A 167 -7.86 11.66 -21.43
N ALA A 168 -8.57 12.79 -21.32
CA ALA A 168 -9.98 12.87 -21.67
C ALA A 168 -10.21 12.89 -23.19
N GLN A 169 -9.22 13.38 -23.96
CA GLN A 169 -9.24 13.33 -25.43
C GLN A 169 -8.76 11.98 -25.92
N ASP A 170 -9.43 11.45 -26.95
CA ASP A 170 -9.13 10.13 -27.50
C ASP A 170 -9.02 9.07 -26.41
N ILE A 171 -9.99 9.08 -25.53
CA ILE A 171 -10.07 8.36 -24.27
C ILE A 171 -9.74 6.85 -24.41
N GLN A 172 -10.05 6.25 -25.56
CA GLN A 172 -9.77 4.83 -25.82
C GLN A 172 -8.28 4.50 -25.86
N PHE A 173 -7.40 5.47 -26.17
CA PHE A 173 -5.95 5.26 -26.10
C PHE A 173 -5.42 5.13 -24.68
N ASN A 174 -6.24 5.40 -23.67
CA ASN A 174 -5.85 5.18 -22.27
C ASN A 174 -5.57 3.71 -21.97
N ASP A 175 -6.23 2.76 -22.66
CA ASP A 175 -5.91 1.33 -22.51
C ASP A 175 -4.45 1.02 -22.91
N ILE A 176 -3.93 1.71 -23.93
CA ILE A 176 -2.54 1.55 -24.35
C ILE A 176 -1.60 2.09 -23.26
N ARG A 177 -1.90 3.27 -22.71
CA ARG A 177 -1.12 3.87 -21.62
C ARG A 177 -1.11 2.97 -20.39
N THR A 178 -2.28 2.50 -19.99
CA THR A 178 -2.44 1.59 -18.85
C THR A 178 -1.68 0.28 -19.06
N THR A 179 -1.72 -0.28 -20.28
CA THR A 179 -0.98 -1.51 -20.62
C THR A 179 0.54 -1.33 -20.49
N LEU A 180 1.08 -0.23 -21.01
CA LEU A 180 2.51 0.06 -20.89
C LEU A 180 2.94 0.24 -19.44
N GLN A 181 2.16 0.96 -18.64
CA GLN A 181 2.43 1.15 -17.22
C GLN A 181 2.35 -0.17 -16.43
N ALA A 182 1.40 -1.03 -16.78
CA ALA A 182 1.27 -2.35 -16.19
C ALA A 182 2.48 -3.25 -16.53
N LEU A 183 2.97 -3.21 -17.76
CA LEU A 183 4.20 -3.92 -18.15
C LEU A 183 5.43 -3.43 -17.38
N LEU A 184 5.57 -2.12 -17.15
CA LEU A 184 6.63 -1.58 -16.31
C LEU A 184 6.55 -2.13 -14.89
N ALA A 185 5.35 -2.19 -14.31
CA ALA A 185 5.12 -2.71 -12.96
C ALA A 185 5.49 -4.19 -12.82
N ILE A 186 5.12 -5.01 -13.80
CA ILE A 186 5.44 -6.45 -13.83
C ILE A 186 6.96 -6.66 -13.97
N ASN A 187 7.60 -5.94 -14.89
CA ASN A 187 9.04 -6.03 -15.10
C ASN A 187 9.86 -5.56 -13.88
N ASP A 188 9.29 -4.69 -13.05
CA ASP A 188 9.89 -4.26 -11.77
C ASP A 188 9.51 -5.18 -10.59
N ASN A 189 8.82 -6.30 -10.86
CA ASN A 189 8.42 -7.32 -9.88
C ASN A 189 7.51 -6.77 -8.75
N CYS A 190 6.45 -6.03 -9.08
CA CYS A 190 5.46 -5.64 -8.09
C CYS A 190 4.79 -6.89 -7.46
N ASN A 191 4.32 -6.76 -6.21
CA ASN A 191 3.62 -7.87 -5.53
C ASN A 191 2.16 -7.99 -5.97
N SER A 192 1.55 -6.89 -6.35
CA SER A 192 0.19 -6.84 -6.89
C SER A 192 0.02 -5.60 -7.77
N LEU A 193 -0.95 -5.66 -8.67
CA LEU A 193 -1.17 -4.65 -9.69
C LEU A 193 -2.65 -4.30 -9.79
N HIS A 194 -2.94 -3.01 -9.90
CA HIS A 194 -4.23 -2.47 -10.33
C HIS A 194 -4.05 -1.71 -11.65
N THR A 195 -4.92 -1.97 -12.60
CA THR A 195 -4.98 -1.29 -13.89
C THR A 195 -6.21 -0.39 -13.94
N ASN A 196 -6.01 0.89 -14.22
CA ASN A 196 -7.11 1.86 -14.34
C ASN A 196 -7.95 1.57 -15.58
N ALA A 197 -9.25 1.81 -15.47
CA ALA A 197 -10.14 1.79 -16.62
C ALA A 197 -9.92 3.03 -17.49
N TYR A 198 -10.09 2.89 -18.81
CA TYR A 198 -9.80 3.96 -19.76
C TYR A 198 -10.62 5.23 -19.54
N ASP A 199 -11.84 5.09 -19.04
CA ASP A 199 -12.81 6.17 -18.84
C ASP A 199 -12.69 6.86 -17.45
N GLU A 200 -11.78 6.41 -16.59
CA GLU A 200 -11.50 7.10 -15.32
C GLU A 200 -10.98 8.54 -15.51
N ALA A 201 -10.53 8.88 -16.74
CA ALA A 201 -10.19 10.25 -17.08
C ALA A 201 -11.36 11.24 -16.99
N ILE A 202 -12.61 10.77 -17.06
CA ILE A 202 -13.81 11.61 -17.14
C ILE A 202 -14.97 11.15 -16.26
N THR A 203 -15.00 9.91 -15.80
CA THR A 203 -16.14 9.34 -15.08
C THR A 203 -15.73 8.19 -14.16
N THR A 204 -16.68 7.73 -13.35
CA THR A 204 -16.58 6.43 -12.69
C THR A 204 -16.62 5.32 -13.76
N PRO A 205 -15.81 4.27 -13.64
CA PRO A 205 -15.73 3.20 -14.62
C PRO A 205 -17.05 2.54 -14.95
N THR A 206 -17.26 2.28 -16.24
CA THR A 206 -18.38 1.49 -16.75
C THR A 206 -18.07 -0.01 -16.67
N GLU A 207 -19.09 -0.86 -16.84
CA GLU A 207 -18.87 -2.33 -16.90
C GLU A 207 -17.90 -2.72 -18.02
N GLU A 208 -18.04 -2.12 -19.19
CA GLU A 208 -17.15 -2.36 -20.34
C GLU A 208 -15.70 -1.96 -20.01
N SER A 209 -15.48 -0.77 -19.46
CA SER A 209 -14.14 -0.27 -19.17
C SER A 209 -13.45 -1.08 -18.07
N VAL A 210 -14.18 -1.52 -17.04
CA VAL A 210 -13.67 -2.43 -16.01
C VAL A 210 -13.26 -3.77 -16.60
N ARG A 211 -14.10 -4.35 -17.47
CA ARG A 211 -13.79 -5.60 -18.17
C ARG A 211 -12.50 -5.48 -19.00
N ARG A 212 -12.30 -4.35 -19.69
CA ARG A 212 -11.08 -4.08 -20.48
C ARG A 212 -9.85 -3.90 -19.57
N ALA A 213 -9.99 -3.18 -18.47
CA ALA A 213 -8.91 -3.01 -17.49
C ALA A 213 -8.47 -4.37 -16.88
N MET A 214 -9.42 -5.26 -16.59
CA MET A 214 -9.12 -6.62 -16.15
C MET A 214 -8.48 -7.45 -17.26
N ALA A 215 -8.92 -7.30 -18.52
CA ALA A 215 -8.36 -8.00 -19.66
C ALA A 215 -6.88 -7.65 -19.88
N ILE A 216 -6.46 -6.42 -19.63
CA ILE A 216 -5.05 -6.02 -19.67
C ILE A 216 -4.22 -6.93 -18.76
N GLN A 217 -4.64 -7.17 -17.53
CA GLN A 217 -3.92 -8.03 -16.58
C GLN A 217 -3.91 -9.50 -16.99
N LEU A 218 -4.92 -9.95 -17.74
CA LEU A 218 -5.00 -11.34 -18.22
C LEU A 218 -4.16 -11.58 -19.48
N ILE A 219 -3.89 -10.52 -20.26
CA ILE A 219 -3.14 -10.59 -21.52
C ILE A 219 -1.63 -10.53 -21.26
N ILE A 220 -1.21 -9.72 -20.32
CA ILE A 220 0.22 -9.50 -19.97
C ILE A 220 0.68 -10.49 -18.89
#